data_c0c63554a829702032d712e201823ee2
#
_entry.id   c0c63554a829702032d712e201823ee2
#
_cell.length_a   1.000
_cell.length_b   1.000
_cell.length_c   1.000
_cell.angle_alpha   90.00
_cell.angle_beta   90.00
_cell.angle_gamma   90.00
#
_symmetry.space_group_name_H-M   'P 1'
#
loop_
_entity.id
_entity.type
_entity.pdbx_description
1 polymer ?
#
loop_
_entity_poly.entity_id
_entity_poly.type
_entity_poly.pdbx_seq_one_letter_code
_entity_poly.pdbx_strand_id
1 'polypeptide(L)'
;IPLIAGFGVAADLIPDLKKQSEKIKEINTYAREGLLSVPGVKINSGDDASDYIINLFVPTFMTSQTVVQHLSSKYGVYVSNGSACAKGKRSHVLTAMKLDDKIIEKSIRVSFSRTTTKGDIDEFVNAIKETVVQYPM
;
A
#
# COMPACT_ATOMS: atom_id res chain seq x y z
N ILE A 1 -26.95 3.45 -23.17
CA ILE A 1 -26.05 3.15 -24.32
C ILE A 1 -24.64 3.76 -24.12
N PRO A 2 -24.44 5.05 -23.78
CA PRO A 2 -23.08 5.60 -23.63
C PRO A 2 -22.20 4.87 -22.59
N LEU A 3 -22.76 4.46 -21.45
CA LEU A 3 -22.04 3.72 -20.42
C LEU A 3 -21.62 2.31 -20.89
N ILE A 4 -22.47 1.64 -21.68
CA ILE A 4 -22.15 0.33 -22.25
C ILE A 4 -21.03 0.46 -23.28
N ALA A 5 -21.10 1.47 -24.14
CA ALA A 5 -20.05 1.77 -25.11
C ALA A 5 -18.72 2.12 -24.41
N GLY A 6 -18.77 2.96 -23.37
CA GLY A 6 -17.60 3.28 -22.56
C GLY A 6 -16.98 2.06 -21.87
N PHE A 7 -17.81 1.15 -21.38
CA PHE A 7 -17.34 -0.13 -20.81
C PHE A 7 -16.65 -1.01 -21.89
N GLY A 8 -17.21 -1.07 -23.11
CA GLY A 8 -16.58 -1.78 -24.22
C GLY A 8 -15.20 -1.21 -24.55
N VAL A 9 -15.07 0.11 -24.69
CA VAL A 9 -13.80 0.77 -24.93
C VAL A 9 -12.80 0.51 -23.78
N ALA A 10 -13.27 0.54 -22.53
CA ALA A 10 -12.42 0.23 -21.38
C ALA A 10 -11.91 -1.22 -21.42
N ALA A 11 -12.75 -2.17 -21.86
CA ALA A 11 -12.36 -3.57 -22.02
C ALA A 11 -11.31 -3.75 -23.14
N ASP A 12 -11.47 -3.05 -24.25
CA ASP A 12 -10.52 -3.08 -25.36
C ASP A 12 -9.16 -2.45 -25.01
N LEU A 13 -9.16 -1.52 -24.04
CA LEU A 13 -7.95 -0.87 -23.53
C LEU A 13 -7.25 -1.66 -22.43
N ILE A 14 -7.79 -2.82 -22.02
CA ILE A 14 -7.10 -3.69 -21.05
C ILE A 14 -5.80 -4.18 -21.69
N PRO A 15 -4.62 -3.85 -21.10
CA PRO A 15 -3.36 -4.32 -21.64
C PRO A 15 -3.24 -5.84 -21.51
N ASP A 16 -2.26 -6.42 -22.19
CA ASP A 16 -1.87 -7.81 -21.97
C ASP A 16 -1.66 -8.08 -20.48
N LEU A 17 -2.59 -8.85 -19.89
CA LEU A 17 -2.64 -9.12 -18.46
C LEU A 17 -1.37 -9.80 -17.94
N LYS A 18 -0.74 -10.66 -18.77
CA LYS A 18 0.50 -11.34 -18.41
C LYS A 18 1.64 -10.34 -18.28
N LYS A 19 1.83 -9.50 -19.29
CA LYS A 19 2.86 -8.47 -19.29
C LYS A 19 2.65 -7.45 -18.16
N GLN A 20 1.39 -7.10 -17.89
CA GLN A 20 1.06 -6.21 -16.77
C GLN A 20 1.38 -6.87 -15.43
N SER A 21 1.07 -8.15 -15.25
CA SER A 21 1.37 -8.89 -14.02
C SER A 21 2.87 -8.96 -13.77
N GLU A 22 3.67 -9.23 -14.78
CA GLU A 22 5.14 -9.25 -14.69
C GLU A 22 5.68 -7.89 -14.23
N LYS A 23 5.20 -6.80 -14.83
CA LYS A 23 5.56 -5.43 -14.43
C LYS A 23 5.20 -5.15 -12.97
N ILE A 24 3.98 -5.49 -12.56
CA ILE A 24 3.52 -5.23 -11.19
C ILE A 24 4.33 -6.05 -10.18
N LYS A 25 4.67 -7.29 -10.51
CA LYS A 25 5.54 -8.12 -9.68
C LYS A 25 6.93 -7.49 -9.49
N GLU A 26 7.52 -6.93 -10.55
CA GLU A 26 8.78 -6.19 -10.46
C GLU A 26 8.65 -4.98 -9.52
N ILE A 27 7.59 -4.17 -9.67
CA ILE A 27 7.31 -3.01 -8.81
C ILE A 27 7.09 -3.44 -7.35
N ASN A 28 6.34 -4.52 -7.12
CA ASN A 28 6.10 -5.05 -5.77
C ASN A 28 7.42 -5.50 -5.11
N THR A 29 8.26 -6.25 -5.83
CA THR A 29 9.57 -6.68 -5.33
C THR A 29 10.43 -5.47 -4.97
N TYR A 30 10.52 -4.49 -5.86
CA TYR A 30 11.28 -3.26 -5.63
C TYR A 30 10.78 -2.49 -4.40
N ALA A 31 9.46 -2.39 -4.25
CA ALA A 31 8.85 -1.74 -3.09
C ALA A 31 9.14 -2.49 -1.78
N ARG A 32 9.08 -3.82 -1.77
CA ARG A 32 9.42 -4.64 -0.60
C ARG A 32 10.88 -4.44 -0.16
N GLU A 33 11.82 -4.47 -1.10
CA GLU A 33 13.23 -4.25 -0.82
C GLU A 33 13.46 -2.85 -0.21
N GLY A 34 12.90 -1.81 -0.82
CA GLY A 34 12.97 -0.44 -0.31
C GLY A 34 12.37 -0.29 1.08
N LEU A 35 11.17 -0.82 1.32
CA LEU A 35 10.48 -0.74 2.60
C LEU A 35 11.20 -1.48 3.71
N LEU A 36 11.76 -2.66 3.44
CA LEU A 36 12.52 -3.44 4.42
C LEU A 36 13.87 -2.82 4.76
N SER A 37 14.37 -1.89 3.96
CA SER A 37 15.56 -1.09 4.31
C SER A 37 15.29 -0.04 5.40
N VAL A 38 14.00 0.27 5.67
CA VAL A 38 13.62 1.22 6.72
C VAL A 38 13.56 0.50 8.07
N PRO A 39 14.33 0.93 9.07
CA PRO A 39 14.39 0.24 10.37
C PRO A 39 13.02 0.10 11.04
N GLY A 40 12.69 -1.14 11.43
CA GLY A 40 11.47 -1.47 12.16
C GLY A 40 10.20 -1.61 11.31
N VAL A 41 10.21 -1.27 10.03
CA VAL A 41 9.12 -1.57 9.09
C VAL A 41 9.02 -3.09 8.92
N LYS A 42 7.80 -3.60 8.91
CA LYS A 42 7.51 -5.02 8.66
C LYS A 42 6.44 -5.15 7.59
N ILE A 43 6.61 -6.08 6.67
CA ILE A 43 5.60 -6.40 5.66
C ILE A 43 4.74 -7.53 6.19
N ASN A 44 3.43 -7.28 6.27
CA ASN A 44 2.45 -8.25 6.75
C ASN A 44 1.95 -9.18 5.62
N SER A 45 2.00 -8.72 4.36
CA SER A 45 1.61 -9.54 3.20
C SER A 45 2.63 -10.64 2.95
N GLY A 46 2.18 -11.90 2.90
CA GLY A 46 3.02 -13.05 2.56
C GLY A 46 3.54 -13.01 1.12
N ASP A 47 4.42 -13.94 0.80
CA ASP A 47 5.03 -14.05 -0.54
C ASP A 47 4.05 -14.59 -1.59
N ASP A 48 2.98 -15.26 -1.16
CA ASP A 48 1.87 -15.77 -1.95
C ASP A 48 0.70 -14.77 -2.10
N ALA A 49 0.84 -13.56 -1.50
CA ALA A 49 -0.15 -12.51 -1.63
C ALA A 49 -0.17 -11.91 -3.03
N SER A 50 -1.25 -11.18 -3.36
CA SER A 50 -1.36 -10.44 -4.62
C SER A 50 -0.22 -9.43 -4.80
N ASP A 51 0.44 -9.45 -5.94
CA ASP A 51 1.49 -8.49 -6.29
C ASP A 51 0.99 -7.03 -6.36
N TYR A 52 -0.33 -6.82 -6.46
CA TYR A 52 -0.94 -5.49 -6.53
C TYR A 52 -1.06 -4.77 -5.18
N ILE A 53 -0.83 -5.47 -4.07
CA ILE A 53 -1.09 -4.94 -2.74
C ILE A 53 0.04 -5.32 -1.78
N ILE A 54 0.53 -4.35 -1.02
CA ILE A 54 1.37 -4.58 0.17
C ILE A 54 0.64 -4.04 1.38
N ASN A 55 0.55 -4.84 2.44
CA ASN A 55 0.21 -4.38 3.77
C ASN A 55 1.48 -4.35 4.62
N LEU A 56 1.75 -3.22 5.27
CA LEU A 56 2.95 -3.03 6.07
C LEU A 56 2.63 -2.37 7.42
N PHE A 57 3.40 -2.74 8.43
CA PHE A 57 3.46 -2.09 9.72
C PHE A 57 4.47 -0.93 9.66
N VAL A 58 4.07 0.26 10.15
CA VAL A 58 4.93 1.44 10.23
C VAL A 58 5.29 1.70 11.70
N PRO A 59 6.58 1.63 12.08
CA PRO A 59 7.02 1.76 13.47
C PRO A 59 7.04 3.24 13.92
N THR A 60 5.86 3.81 14.15
CA THR A 60 5.67 5.18 14.61
C THR A 60 4.65 5.22 15.77
N PHE A 61 4.65 6.27 16.57
CA PHE A 61 3.61 6.43 17.59
C PHE A 61 2.24 6.78 16.98
N MET A 62 2.19 7.20 15.72
CA MET A 62 0.95 7.52 15.02
C MET A 62 0.08 6.28 14.78
N THR A 63 -1.25 6.48 14.75
CA THR A 63 -2.18 5.47 14.24
C THR A 63 -2.06 5.38 12.71
N SER A 64 -2.50 4.28 12.12
CA SER A 64 -2.54 4.12 10.65
C SER A 64 -3.32 5.23 9.95
N GLN A 65 -4.41 5.72 10.54
CA GLN A 65 -5.18 6.83 10.00
C GLN A 65 -4.37 8.14 9.97
N THR A 66 -3.64 8.43 11.05
CA THR A 66 -2.78 9.61 11.13
C THR A 66 -1.62 9.51 10.14
N VAL A 67 -1.01 8.32 10.00
CA VAL A 67 0.03 8.08 8.98
C VAL A 67 -0.51 8.34 7.57
N VAL A 68 -1.69 7.83 7.21
CA VAL A 68 -2.31 8.07 5.90
C VAL A 68 -2.52 9.57 5.66
N GLN A 69 -3.04 10.32 6.65
CA GLN A 69 -3.22 11.77 6.54
C GLN A 69 -1.89 12.51 6.41
N HIS A 70 -0.88 12.13 7.19
CA HIS A 70 0.44 12.71 7.15
C HIS A 70 1.11 12.50 5.78
N LEU A 71 1.08 11.28 5.25
CA LEU A 71 1.63 10.96 3.94
C LEU A 71 0.95 11.75 2.82
N SER A 72 -0.37 11.87 2.85
CA SER A 72 -1.11 12.61 1.83
C SER A 72 -0.87 14.12 1.90
N SER A 73 -0.85 14.71 3.09
CA SER A 73 -0.74 16.16 3.27
C SER A 73 0.68 16.69 3.09
N LYS A 74 1.70 15.92 3.51
CA LYS A 74 3.09 16.38 3.47
C LYS A 74 3.84 15.93 2.22
N TYR A 75 3.54 14.74 1.72
CA TYR A 75 4.30 14.12 0.64
C TYR A 75 3.48 13.88 -0.64
N GLY A 76 2.16 14.14 -0.62
CA GLY A 76 1.29 13.84 -1.76
C GLY A 76 1.14 12.34 -2.03
N VAL A 77 1.46 11.48 -1.06
CA VAL A 77 1.41 10.03 -1.17
C VAL A 77 0.08 9.51 -0.63
N TYR A 78 -0.69 8.86 -1.49
CA TYR A 78 -2.03 8.38 -1.17
C TYR A 78 -2.04 6.87 -0.96
N VAL A 79 -2.22 6.46 0.28
CA VAL A 79 -2.32 5.07 0.72
C VAL A 79 -3.59 4.87 1.55
N SER A 80 -3.87 3.66 1.99
CA SER A 80 -5.08 3.36 2.78
C SER A 80 -4.71 2.65 4.09
N ASN A 81 -5.50 2.87 5.14
CA ASN A 81 -5.43 2.07 6.36
C ASN A 81 -6.24 0.76 6.28
N GLY A 82 -6.71 0.39 5.08
CA GLY A 82 -7.43 -0.85 4.84
C GLY A 82 -8.89 -0.89 5.29
N SER A 83 -9.40 0.15 5.95
CA SER A 83 -10.72 0.16 6.58
C SER A 83 -11.63 1.30 6.11
N ALA A 84 -11.62 1.63 4.82
CA ALA A 84 -12.39 2.75 4.27
C ALA A 84 -13.90 2.71 4.62
N CYS A 85 -14.49 1.53 4.76
CA CYS A 85 -15.91 1.36 5.08
C CYS A 85 -16.21 1.04 6.55
N ALA A 86 -15.23 0.84 7.40
CA ALA A 86 -15.42 0.33 8.74
C ALA A 86 -15.30 1.37 9.86
N LYS A 87 -15.44 2.67 9.57
CA LYS A 87 -15.53 3.77 10.56
C LYS A 87 -14.93 3.43 11.93
N GLY A 88 -13.60 3.28 12.01
CA GLY A 88 -12.91 2.96 13.26
C GLY A 88 -12.95 1.49 13.71
N LYS A 89 -13.52 0.57 12.93
CA LYS A 89 -13.44 -0.87 13.22
C LYS A 89 -12.13 -1.43 12.71
N ARG A 90 -11.60 -2.43 13.43
CA ARG A 90 -10.39 -3.16 13.05
C ARG A 90 -10.53 -3.81 11.67
N SER A 91 -9.44 -3.93 10.94
CA SER A 91 -9.40 -4.69 9.69
C SER A 91 -9.72 -6.16 9.95
N HIS A 92 -10.85 -6.64 9.46
CA HIS A 92 -11.22 -8.06 9.57
C HIS A 92 -10.21 -8.98 8.88
N VAL A 93 -9.55 -8.50 7.81
CA VAL A 93 -8.50 -9.26 7.09
C VAL A 93 -7.28 -9.46 8.00
N LEU A 94 -6.74 -8.38 8.58
CA LEU A 94 -5.56 -8.47 9.45
C LEU A 94 -5.87 -9.25 10.74
N THR A 95 -7.10 -9.17 11.24
CA THR A 95 -7.58 -9.99 12.37
C THR A 95 -7.63 -11.47 11.99
N ALA A 96 -8.13 -11.80 10.80
CA ALA A 96 -8.16 -13.17 10.29
C ALA A 96 -6.74 -13.73 10.08
N MET A 97 -5.77 -12.87 9.73
CA MET A 97 -4.34 -13.20 9.67
C MET A 97 -3.71 -13.38 11.07
N LYS A 98 -4.46 -13.20 12.15
CA LYS A 98 -4.02 -13.32 13.54
C LYS A 98 -2.86 -12.39 13.90
N LEU A 99 -2.82 -11.21 13.31
CA LEU A 99 -1.85 -10.18 13.67
C LEU A 99 -2.23 -9.56 15.01
N ASP A 100 -1.20 -9.16 15.77
CA ASP A 100 -1.38 -8.44 17.04
C ASP A 100 -2.10 -7.10 16.81
N ASP A 101 -2.95 -6.71 17.74
CA ASP A 101 -3.73 -5.47 17.70
C ASP A 101 -2.86 -4.23 17.48
N LYS A 102 -1.69 -4.17 18.12
CA LYS A 102 -0.74 -3.07 17.97
C LYS A 102 -0.17 -2.99 16.56
N ILE A 103 -0.02 -4.12 15.89
CA ILE A 103 0.41 -4.19 14.48
C ILE A 103 -0.73 -3.71 13.59
N ILE A 104 -1.97 -4.19 13.83
CA ILE A 104 -3.15 -3.80 13.05
C ILE A 104 -3.38 -2.30 13.07
N GLU A 105 -3.30 -1.67 14.25
CA GLU A 105 -3.52 -0.23 14.43
C GLU A 105 -2.53 0.68 13.69
N LYS A 106 -1.35 0.15 13.40
CA LYS A 106 -0.24 0.88 12.74
C LYS A 106 0.04 0.39 11.33
N SER A 107 -0.81 -0.47 10.80
CA SER A 107 -0.64 -1.02 9.46
C SER A 107 -1.36 -0.20 8.42
N ILE A 108 -0.71 0.02 7.29
CA ILE A 108 -1.25 0.67 6.11
C ILE A 108 -1.22 -0.28 4.91
N ARG A 109 -2.09 -0.02 3.94
CA ARG A 109 -2.17 -0.76 2.68
C ARG A 109 -1.73 0.13 1.52
N VAL A 110 -0.78 -0.36 0.77
CA VAL A 110 -0.32 0.22 -0.49
C VAL A 110 -0.88 -0.61 -1.63
N SER A 111 -1.33 0.06 -2.68
CA SER A 111 -1.85 -0.58 -3.89
C SER A 111 -1.12 -0.04 -5.11
N PHE A 112 -0.75 -0.94 -6.01
CA PHE A 112 -0.07 -0.61 -7.26
C PHE A 112 -1.01 -0.66 -8.43
N SER A 113 -0.72 0.11 -9.46
CA SER A 113 -1.45 0.16 -10.72
C SER A 113 -0.52 0.02 -11.92
N ARG A 114 -1.11 -0.13 -13.10
CA ARG A 114 -0.34 -0.17 -14.36
C ARG A 114 0.53 1.06 -14.61
N THR A 115 0.21 2.18 -13.96
CA THR A 115 0.94 3.45 -14.10
C THR A 115 1.99 3.65 -13.01
N THR A 116 2.02 2.81 -11.97
CA THR A 116 3.01 2.92 -10.89
C THR A 116 4.43 2.71 -11.44
N THR A 117 5.34 3.60 -11.05
CA THR A 117 6.74 3.61 -11.46
C THR A 117 7.68 3.35 -10.26
N LYS A 118 8.95 3.03 -10.54
CA LYS A 118 9.98 2.94 -9.49
C LYS A 118 10.20 4.29 -8.78
N GLY A 119 10.07 5.40 -9.52
CA GLY A 119 10.14 6.75 -8.92
C GLY A 119 9.07 6.99 -7.87
N ASP A 120 7.81 6.57 -8.13
CA ASP A 120 6.73 6.67 -7.14
C ASP A 120 7.05 5.82 -5.90
N ILE A 121 7.70 4.67 -6.08
CA ILE A 121 8.13 3.82 -4.96
C ILE A 121 9.24 4.48 -4.15
N ASP A 122 10.23 5.10 -4.80
CA ASP A 122 11.32 5.80 -4.12
C ASP A 122 10.77 6.96 -3.28
N GLU A 123 9.84 7.76 -3.82
CA GLU A 123 9.17 8.83 -3.08
C GLU A 123 8.40 8.29 -1.88
N PHE A 124 7.66 7.20 -2.06
CA PHE A 124 6.93 6.54 -0.98
C PHE A 124 7.86 6.00 0.12
N VAL A 125 8.90 5.28 -0.24
CA VAL A 125 9.89 4.73 0.71
C VAL A 125 10.57 5.85 1.50
N ASN A 126 10.96 6.94 0.83
CA ASN A 126 11.53 8.12 1.48
C ASN A 126 10.53 8.78 2.44
N ALA A 127 9.27 8.91 2.06
CA ALA A 127 8.23 9.46 2.93
C ALA A 127 8.02 8.59 4.19
N ILE A 128 8.03 7.26 4.06
CA ILE A 128 7.96 6.34 5.21
C ILE A 128 9.20 6.48 6.10
N LYS A 129 10.41 6.53 5.51
CA LYS A 129 11.67 6.69 6.24
C LYS A 129 11.68 7.98 7.07
N GLU A 130 11.32 9.11 6.45
CA GLU A 130 11.24 10.39 7.14
C GLU A 130 10.18 10.37 8.25
N THR A 131 9.02 9.76 7.99
CA THR A 131 7.95 9.64 8.99
C THR A 131 8.41 8.85 10.22
N VAL A 132 9.10 7.72 10.01
CA VAL A 132 9.63 6.89 11.12
C VAL A 132 10.72 7.62 11.90
N VAL A 133 11.61 8.37 11.22
CA VAL A 133 12.66 9.14 11.89
C VAL A 133 12.08 10.31 12.67
N GLN A 134 11.10 11.01 12.12
CA GLN A 134 10.51 12.20 12.73
C GLN A 134 9.55 11.86 13.88
N TYR A 135 8.89 10.70 13.83
CA TYR A 135 7.86 10.28 14.78
C TYR A 135 8.08 8.83 15.24
N PRO A 136 9.21 8.52 15.90
CA PRO A 136 9.54 7.16 16.31
C PRO A 136 8.53 6.60 17.32
N MET A 137 8.51 5.27 17.42
CA MET A 137 7.67 4.54 18.36
C MET A 137 8.27 4.56 19.78
#